data_c5105f80201079e21eca845f62939e0d
#
_entry.id   c5105f80201079e21eca845f62939e0d
#
_cell.length_a   1.000
_cell.length_b   1.000
_cell.length_c   1.000
_cell.angle_alpha   90.00
_cell.angle_beta   90.00
_cell.angle_gamma   90.00
#
_symmetry.space_group_name_H-M   'P 1'
#
loop_
_entity.id
_entity.type
_entity.pdbx_description
1 polymer ?
#
loop_
_entity_poly.entity_id
_entity_poly.type
_entity_poly.pdbx_seq_one_letter_code
_entity_poly.pdbx_strand_id
1 'polypeptide(L)'
;MKAPRLQILIATYARRIETIEPSRLPQVDGVEYLISCQNPEGLGLDTSKLAARADIRIFFFADKGLSVNRNHLLDLATADYIQISDDDLRYRAEGIAKLIETFDADPDIDIVTTRAVTPEEHVYPLDRHDLNKKYRFYQPISFEIALRRKSLAGSGIRFSPLLGIGAPYLLAGEEDVFFNHCLRADMTGVFRNIIVSEHPGYTTCVRSAGEPGVIRAKGAVMPFIRGYFSSLVRLPLEAHRAKVPFFKALLYLGQGYIYYIRHRREI
;
A
#
# COMPACT_ATOMS: atom_id res chain seq x y z
N MET A 1 14.03 17.36 20.03
CA MET A 1 13.84 17.46 18.57
C MET A 1 12.36 17.73 18.32
N LYS A 2 12.03 18.53 17.31
CA LYS A 2 10.64 18.78 16.91
C LYS A 2 10.09 17.46 16.36
N ALA A 3 8.83 17.12 16.66
CA ALA A 3 8.20 15.91 16.11
C ALA A 3 8.19 15.96 14.57
N PRO A 4 8.40 14.83 13.89
CA PRO A 4 8.37 14.81 12.43
C PRO A 4 6.96 15.12 11.93
N ARG A 5 6.88 15.81 10.79
CA ARG A 5 5.62 16.14 10.14
C ARG A 5 5.11 14.98 9.30
N LEU A 6 5.99 14.32 8.58
CA LEU A 6 5.68 13.16 7.74
C LEU A 6 6.64 12.03 8.05
N GLN A 7 6.12 10.83 8.19
CA GLN A 7 6.91 9.59 8.20
C GLN A 7 6.55 8.73 6.97
N ILE A 8 7.59 8.36 6.21
CA ILE A 8 7.48 7.44 5.08
C ILE A 8 7.74 6.02 5.62
N LEU A 9 6.74 5.17 5.52
CA LEU A 9 6.68 3.86 6.16
C LEU A 9 7.10 2.76 5.17
N ILE A 10 8.37 2.36 5.21
CA ILE A 10 8.99 1.42 4.27
C ILE A 10 8.95 0.00 4.84
N ALA A 11 8.17 -0.88 4.22
CA ALA A 11 8.15 -2.30 4.53
C ALA A 11 9.17 -3.06 3.68
N THR A 12 10.03 -3.87 4.31
CA THR A 12 11.03 -4.68 3.61
C THR A 12 11.19 -6.07 4.25
N TYR A 13 11.89 -6.97 3.58
CA TYR A 13 12.06 -8.36 4.01
C TYR A 13 13.51 -8.84 3.83
N ALA A 14 14.12 -9.37 4.90
CA ALA A 14 15.43 -10.01 4.89
C ALA A 14 16.48 -9.13 4.17
N ARG A 15 17.28 -9.72 3.28
CA ARG A 15 18.36 -9.01 2.57
C ARG A 15 17.90 -7.90 1.63
N ARG A 16 16.61 -7.74 1.36
CA ARG A 16 16.14 -6.60 0.56
C ARG A 16 16.46 -5.26 1.21
N ILE A 17 16.55 -5.18 2.54
CA ILE A 17 16.96 -3.95 3.23
C ILE A 17 18.33 -3.44 2.76
N GLU A 18 19.26 -4.34 2.41
CA GLU A 18 20.59 -4.01 1.92
C GLU A 18 20.58 -3.34 0.54
N THR A 19 19.47 -3.44 -0.20
CA THR A 19 19.27 -2.82 -1.53
C THR A 19 18.69 -1.42 -1.46
N ILE A 20 18.27 -0.97 -0.28
CA ILE A 20 17.74 0.38 -0.08
C ILE A 20 18.92 1.37 -0.09
N GLU A 21 19.02 2.13 -1.17
CA GLU A 21 20.07 3.13 -1.31
C GLU A 21 19.64 4.47 -0.66
N PRO A 22 20.41 5.02 0.31
CA PRO A 22 20.09 6.28 0.96
C PRO A 22 19.90 7.45 0.00
N SER A 23 20.56 7.41 -1.16
CA SER A 23 20.43 8.43 -2.22
C SER A 23 19.04 8.49 -2.87
N ARG A 24 18.22 7.45 -2.69
CA ARG A 24 16.83 7.41 -3.16
C ARG A 24 15.84 8.04 -2.17
N LEU A 25 16.32 8.33 -0.94
CA LEU A 25 15.55 8.87 0.17
C LEU A 25 16.04 10.30 0.46
N PRO A 26 15.48 11.35 -0.19
CA PRO A 26 15.96 12.71 -0.02
C PRO A 26 15.75 13.20 1.42
N GLN A 27 16.71 13.97 1.94
CA GLN A 27 16.57 14.65 3.21
C GLN A 27 15.66 15.87 3.03
N VAL A 28 14.54 15.87 3.73
CA VAL A 28 13.55 16.96 3.74
C VAL A 28 13.26 17.34 5.19
N ASP A 29 13.20 18.62 5.49
CA ASP A 29 12.94 19.07 6.87
C ASP A 29 11.60 18.55 7.38
N GLY A 30 11.59 18.01 8.60
CA GLY A 30 10.42 17.43 9.22
C GLY A 30 9.98 16.07 8.64
N VAL A 31 10.81 15.40 7.83
CA VAL A 31 10.53 14.08 7.27
C VAL A 31 11.44 13.02 7.87
N GLU A 32 10.89 11.90 8.25
CA GLU A 32 11.61 10.69 8.68
C GLU A 32 11.20 9.48 7.84
N TYR A 33 12.12 8.52 7.72
CA TYR A 33 11.88 7.22 7.10
C TYR A 33 11.87 6.14 8.18
N LEU A 34 10.73 5.47 8.36
CA LEU A 34 10.64 4.29 9.22
C LEU A 34 10.74 3.05 8.34
N ILE A 35 11.79 2.26 8.55
CA ILE A 35 12.03 1.01 7.83
C ILE A 35 11.75 -0.15 8.77
N SER A 36 10.74 -0.96 8.45
CA SER A 36 10.45 -2.21 9.14
C SER A 36 10.92 -3.38 8.30
N CYS A 37 11.92 -4.11 8.81
CA CYS A 37 12.48 -5.28 8.15
C CYS A 37 12.04 -6.56 8.86
N GLN A 38 11.25 -7.38 8.17
CA GLN A 38 10.98 -8.73 8.64
C GLN A 38 12.18 -9.63 8.35
N ASN A 39 12.78 -10.17 9.42
CA ASN A 39 13.94 -11.05 9.35
C ASN A 39 13.73 -12.32 10.19
N PRO A 40 12.78 -13.19 9.79
CA PRO A 40 12.40 -14.37 10.58
C PRO A 40 13.54 -15.39 10.75
N GLU A 41 14.55 -15.36 9.88
CA GLU A 41 15.69 -16.26 9.91
C GLU A 41 16.86 -15.70 10.72
N GLY A 42 16.75 -14.47 11.24
CA GLY A 42 17.80 -13.84 12.05
C GLY A 42 19.11 -13.60 11.28
N LEU A 43 19.01 -13.29 9.98
CA LEU A 43 20.19 -13.05 9.14
C LEU A 43 20.98 -11.84 9.64
N GLY A 44 22.31 -11.91 9.59
CA GLY A 44 23.18 -10.74 9.73
C GLY A 44 23.01 -9.84 8.50
N LEU A 45 22.42 -8.65 8.69
CA LEU A 45 22.11 -7.71 7.62
C LEU A 45 22.97 -6.46 7.75
N ASP A 46 23.57 -6.01 6.65
CA ASP A 46 24.31 -4.75 6.62
C ASP A 46 23.37 -3.57 6.40
N THR A 47 23.11 -2.83 7.46
CA THR A 47 22.30 -1.60 7.43
C THR A 47 23.12 -0.34 7.70
N SER A 48 24.46 -0.44 7.71
CA SER A 48 25.36 0.66 8.09
C SER A 48 25.13 1.96 7.33
N LYS A 49 24.89 1.89 6.01
CA LYS A 49 24.59 3.05 5.17
C LYS A 49 23.29 3.77 5.56
N LEU A 50 22.26 3.01 5.94
CA LEU A 50 20.97 3.56 6.37
C LEU A 50 21.07 4.11 7.78
N ALA A 51 21.70 3.37 8.70
CA ALA A 51 21.86 3.75 10.10
C ALA A 51 22.76 4.98 10.29
N ALA A 52 23.59 5.33 9.31
CA ALA A 52 24.40 6.56 9.33
C ALA A 52 23.56 7.84 9.22
N ARG A 53 22.29 7.75 8.88
CA ARG A 53 21.37 8.89 8.71
C ARG A 53 20.46 9.04 9.91
N ALA A 54 20.40 10.26 10.49
CA ALA A 54 19.59 10.55 11.66
C ALA A 54 18.07 10.61 11.38
N ASP A 55 17.67 10.78 10.12
CA ASP A 55 16.28 10.80 9.64
C ASP A 55 15.76 9.42 9.23
N ILE A 56 16.57 8.35 9.42
CA ILE A 56 16.18 6.96 9.13
C ILE A 56 16.17 6.15 10.44
N ARG A 57 15.06 5.46 10.69
CA ARG A 57 14.92 4.54 11.83
C ARG A 57 14.60 3.15 11.32
N ILE A 58 15.31 2.15 11.82
CA ILE A 58 15.20 0.76 11.36
C ILE A 58 14.72 -0.11 12.53
N PHE A 59 13.72 -0.96 12.23
CA PHE A 59 13.14 -1.91 13.17
C PHE A 59 13.16 -3.32 12.57
N PHE A 60 13.44 -4.32 13.40
CA PHE A 60 13.48 -5.72 12.97
C PHE A 60 12.41 -6.54 13.66
N PHE A 61 11.72 -7.37 12.90
CA PHE A 61 10.68 -8.28 13.37
C PHE A 61 10.93 -9.71 12.87
N ALA A 62 10.55 -10.71 13.67
CA ALA A 62 10.75 -12.12 13.34
C ALA A 62 9.57 -12.79 12.64
N ASP A 63 8.49 -12.07 12.44
CA ASP A 63 7.27 -12.53 11.75
C ASP A 63 7.36 -12.42 10.22
N LYS A 64 6.27 -12.78 9.53
CA LYS A 64 6.17 -12.75 8.05
C LYS A 64 4.85 -12.15 7.60
N GLY A 65 4.87 -11.55 6.41
CA GLY A 65 3.69 -11.04 5.71
C GLY A 65 3.70 -9.52 5.59
N LEU A 66 3.49 -9.03 4.36
CA LEU A 66 3.54 -7.61 4.04
C LEU A 66 2.54 -6.79 4.85
N SER A 67 1.30 -7.26 4.97
CA SER A 67 0.25 -6.62 5.78
C SER A 67 0.63 -6.52 7.26
N VAL A 68 1.25 -7.58 7.82
CA VAL A 68 1.74 -7.58 9.20
C VAL A 68 2.87 -6.57 9.36
N ASN A 69 3.80 -6.53 8.41
CA ASN A 69 4.92 -5.57 8.40
C ASN A 69 4.43 -4.11 8.33
N ARG A 70 3.47 -3.83 7.46
CA ARG A 70 2.86 -2.49 7.38
C ARG A 70 2.12 -2.13 8.68
N ASN A 71 1.48 -3.07 9.34
CA ASN A 71 0.85 -2.84 10.65
C ASN A 71 1.87 -2.47 11.73
N HIS A 72 3.04 -3.10 11.77
CA HIS A 72 4.14 -2.67 12.66
C HIS A 72 4.53 -1.21 12.42
N LEU A 73 4.64 -0.81 11.14
CA LEU A 73 4.95 0.57 10.79
C LEU A 73 3.85 1.55 11.24
N LEU A 74 2.58 1.19 11.11
CA LEU A 74 1.47 1.99 11.61
C LEU A 74 1.54 2.17 13.14
N ASP A 75 1.96 1.13 13.88
CA ASP A 75 2.11 1.18 15.35
C ASP A 75 3.32 2.02 15.79
N LEU A 76 4.39 2.04 14.99
CA LEU A 76 5.61 2.78 15.26
C LEU A 76 5.51 4.26 14.86
N ALA A 77 4.57 4.61 13.99
CA ALA A 77 4.45 5.95 13.45
C ALA A 77 4.02 6.98 14.53
N THR A 78 4.70 8.12 14.55
CA THR A 78 4.48 9.21 15.50
C THR A 78 4.22 10.57 14.83
N ALA A 79 4.52 10.72 13.53
CA ALA A 79 4.32 11.96 12.79
C ALA A 79 2.84 12.34 12.64
N ASP A 80 2.58 13.57 12.24
CA ASP A 80 1.22 14.03 11.91
C ASP A 80 0.66 13.29 10.69
N TYR A 81 1.51 13.07 9.69
CA TYR A 81 1.18 12.40 8.43
C TYR A 81 2.05 11.17 8.24
N ILE A 82 1.50 10.18 7.55
CA ILE A 82 2.21 8.96 7.18
C ILE A 82 1.99 8.67 5.71
N GLN A 83 2.98 8.11 5.04
CA GLN A 83 2.87 7.59 3.68
C GLN A 83 3.28 6.12 3.65
N ILE A 84 2.43 5.27 3.11
CA ILE A 84 2.74 3.85 2.90
C ILE A 84 3.80 3.74 1.80
N SER A 85 4.74 2.82 1.95
CA SER A 85 5.87 2.70 1.04
C SER A 85 6.38 1.27 0.90
N ASP A 86 7.11 1.04 -0.21
CA ASP A 86 7.85 -0.17 -0.50
C ASP A 86 9.36 0.14 -0.56
N ASP A 87 10.22 -0.89 -0.58
CA ASP A 87 11.67 -0.78 -0.41
C ASP A 87 12.46 -0.51 -1.71
N ASP A 88 11.79 -0.42 -2.85
CA ASP A 88 12.42 -0.24 -4.17
C ASP A 88 12.12 1.11 -4.83
N LEU A 89 11.56 2.05 -4.09
CA LEU A 89 11.17 3.36 -4.58
C LEU A 89 12.32 4.38 -4.55
N ARG A 90 12.20 5.39 -5.42
CA ARG A 90 12.95 6.65 -5.37
C ARG A 90 11.95 7.78 -5.06
N TYR A 91 12.28 8.65 -4.14
CA TYR A 91 11.43 9.78 -3.75
C TYR A 91 11.90 11.09 -4.37
N ARG A 92 10.94 12.01 -4.57
CA ARG A 92 11.18 13.40 -4.99
C ARG A 92 10.96 14.35 -3.81
N ALA A 93 11.99 15.09 -3.43
CA ALA A 93 11.91 16.04 -2.31
C ALA A 93 10.78 17.08 -2.49
N GLU A 94 10.64 17.62 -3.71
CA GLU A 94 9.56 18.54 -4.06
C GLU A 94 8.17 17.91 -3.93
N GLY A 95 8.02 16.64 -4.33
CA GLY A 95 6.76 15.90 -4.18
C GLY A 95 6.37 15.70 -2.71
N ILE A 96 7.36 15.34 -1.88
CA ILE A 96 7.17 15.21 -0.42
C ILE A 96 6.73 16.55 0.19
N ALA A 97 7.38 17.66 -0.14
CA ALA A 97 7.03 18.98 0.36
C ALA A 97 5.58 19.36 -0.01
N LYS A 98 5.19 19.17 -1.27
CA LYS A 98 3.82 19.42 -1.75
C LYS A 98 2.77 18.52 -1.09
N LEU A 99 3.13 17.29 -0.73
CA LEU A 99 2.24 16.39 0.02
C LEU A 99 1.98 16.95 1.43
N ILE A 100 3.02 17.38 2.15
CA ILE A 100 2.88 18.01 3.47
C ILE A 100 2.03 19.28 3.36
N GLU A 101 2.33 20.16 2.40
CA GLU A 101 1.55 21.40 2.14
C GLU A 101 0.07 21.10 1.87
N THR A 102 -0.24 19.99 1.19
CA THR A 102 -1.63 19.59 0.93
C THR A 102 -2.39 19.31 2.21
N PHE A 103 -1.80 18.57 3.14
CA PHE A 103 -2.42 18.29 4.44
C PHE A 103 -2.50 19.50 5.35
N ASP A 104 -1.51 20.42 5.27
CA ASP A 104 -1.47 21.64 6.05
C ASP A 104 -2.53 22.65 5.61
N ALA A 105 -2.77 22.70 4.29
CA ALA A 105 -3.72 23.64 3.71
C ALA A 105 -5.19 23.28 4.02
N ASP A 106 -5.46 21.99 4.32
CA ASP A 106 -6.81 21.52 4.60
C ASP A 106 -6.81 20.50 5.75
N PRO A 107 -7.17 20.94 6.97
CA PRO A 107 -7.19 20.07 8.15
C PRO A 107 -8.26 18.97 8.11
N ASP A 108 -9.26 19.09 7.23
CA ASP A 108 -10.35 18.13 7.11
C ASP A 108 -10.00 16.95 6.18
N ILE A 109 -8.86 17.03 5.47
CA ILE A 109 -8.38 15.92 4.64
C ILE A 109 -7.69 14.87 5.52
N ASP A 110 -8.19 13.64 5.45
CA ASP A 110 -7.64 12.47 6.13
C ASP A 110 -6.73 11.63 5.23
N ILE A 111 -7.04 11.60 3.93
CA ILE A 111 -6.34 10.78 2.94
C ILE A 111 -5.96 11.65 1.74
N VAL A 112 -4.69 11.60 1.37
CA VAL A 112 -4.22 12.12 0.09
C VAL A 112 -3.67 10.95 -0.72
N THR A 113 -4.24 10.72 -1.90
CA THR A 113 -3.57 9.85 -2.87
C THR A 113 -2.81 10.69 -3.88
N THR A 114 -1.63 10.24 -4.22
CA THR A 114 -0.71 10.96 -5.10
C THR A 114 -0.51 10.18 -6.40
N ARG A 115 0.39 10.66 -7.25
CA ARG A 115 0.81 9.96 -8.45
C ARG A 115 2.23 9.44 -8.27
N ALA A 116 2.46 8.23 -8.76
CA ALA A 116 3.81 7.69 -8.92
C ALA A 116 4.21 7.62 -10.40
N VAL A 117 5.52 7.62 -10.66
CA VAL A 117 6.05 7.27 -11.98
C VAL A 117 6.34 5.76 -11.96
N THR A 118 5.66 5.01 -12.81
CA THR A 118 5.80 3.56 -12.94
C THR A 118 5.86 3.19 -14.43
N PRO A 119 6.42 2.03 -14.81
CA PRO A 119 6.34 1.53 -16.18
C PRO A 119 4.91 1.13 -16.60
N GLU A 120 4.02 0.89 -15.63
CA GLU A 120 2.62 0.59 -15.91
C GLU A 120 1.83 1.85 -16.23
N GLU A 121 0.88 1.72 -17.16
CA GLU A 121 -0.11 2.77 -17.40
C GLU A 121 -1.17 2.74 -16.30
N HIS A 122 -1.26 3.82 -15.53
CA HIS A 122 -2.31 4.04 -14.54
C HIS A 122 -3.26 5.14 -14.99
N VAL A 123 -4.56 4.90 -14.78
CA VAL A 123 -5.59 5.90 -15.02
C VAL A 123 -5.83 6.66 -13.73
N TYR A 124 -5.38 7.91 -13.72
CA TYR A 124 -5.55 8.80 -12.56
C TYR A 124 -6.79 9.69 -12.69
N PRO A 125 -7.42 10.07 -11.58
CA PRO A 125 -8.45 11.11 -11.55
C PRO A 125 -7.88 12.48 -11.97
N LEU A 126 -8.78 13.45 -12.16
CA LEU A 126 -8.36 14.85 -12.27
C LEU A 126 -7.83 15.34 -10.93
N ASP A 127 -6.90 16.32 -10.95
CA ASP A 127 -6.39 16.91 -9.70
C ASP A 127 -7.52 17.44 -8.82
N ARG A 128 -7.39 17.27 -7.50
CA ARG A 128 -8.40 17.58 -6.49
C ARG A 128 -9.69 16.76 -6.56
N HIS A 129 -9.64 15.58 -7.19
CA HIS A 129 -10.78 14.68 -7.18
C HIS A 129 -11.09 14.21 -5.76
N ASP A 130 -12.35 14.33 -5.35
CA ASP A 130 -12.87 13.82 -4.10
C ASP A 130 -12.97 12.28 -4.16
N LEU A 131 -12.16 11.57 -3.36
CA LEU A 131 -12.08 10.11 -3.35
C LEU A 131 -13.33 9.44 -2.77
N ASN A 132 -14.16 10.19 -2.01
CA ASN A 132 -15.44 9.71 -1.49
C ASN A 132 -16.50 9.65 -2.61
N LYS A 133 -16.26 10.32 -3.73
CA LYS A 133 -17.03 10.18 -4.96
C LYS A 133 -16.45 9.06 -5.83
N LYS A 134 -17.28 8.11 -6.21
CA LYS A 134 -16.83 6.96 -7.02
C LYS A 134 -16.13 7.41 -8.29
N TYR A 135 -14.85 7.06 -8.41
CA TYR A 135 -14.12 7.11 -9.67
C TYR A 135 -13.93 5.68 -10.18
N ARG A 136 -14.54 5.37 -11.32
CA ARG A 136 -14.83 3.99 -11.77
C ARG A 136 -13.60 3.09 -11.94
N PHE A 137 -12.42 3.66 -12.17
CA PHE A 137 -11.24 2.90 -12.58
C PHE A 137 -10.02 3.18 -11.71
N TYR A 138 -10.14 4.01 -10.68
CA TYR A 138 -9.03 4.37 -9.84
C TYR A 138 -9.02 3.52 -8.56
N GLN A 139 -7.90 2.85 -8.35
CA GLN A 139 -7.46 2.27 -7.09
C GLN A 139 -6.00 2.69 -6.92
N PRO A 140 -5.62 3.36 -5.85
CA PRO A 140 -4.25 3.76 -5.62
C PRO A 140 -3.37 2.54 -5.36
N ILE A 141 -2.11 2.60 -5.79
CA ILE A 141 -1.10 1.65 -5.35
C ILE A 141 -0.68 2.03 -3.91
N SER A 142 -0.18 1.08 -3.14
CA SER A 142 0.18 1.29 -1.74
C SER A 142 1.00 2.55 -1.49
N PHE A 143 2.04 2.77 -2.28
CA PHE A 143 2.95 3.92 -2.13
C PHE A 143 2.40 5.25 -2.68
N GLU A 144 1.18 5.28 -3.17
CA GLU A 144 0.44 6.50 -3.49
C GLU A 144 -0.44 6.97 -2.34
N ILE A 145 -0.59 6.17 -1.26
CA ILE A 145 -1.50 6.43 -0.15
C ILE A 145 -0.75 7.14 0.98
N ALA A 146 -1.17 8.36 1.28
CA ALA A 146 -0.76 9.08 2.46
C ALA A 146 -1.98 9.40 3.35
N LEU A 147 -1.79 9.42 4.67
CA LEU A 147 -2.88 9.56 5.62
C LEU A 147 -2.53 10.52 6.76
N ARG A 148 -3.53 11.18 7.29
CA ARG A 148 -3.46 11.83 8.59
C ARG A 148 -3.47 10.75 9.67
N ARG A 149 -2.33 10.57 10.36
CA ARG A 149 -2.14 9.47 11.34
C ARG A 149 -3.21 9.45 12.43
N LYS A 150 -3.60 10.63 12.95
CA LYS A 150 -4.60 10.72 14.02
C LYS A 150 -5.96 10.15 13.59
N SER A 151 -6.40 10.44 12.38
CA SER A 151 -7.67 9.93 11.84
C SER A 151 -7.62 8.41 11.67
N LEU A 152 -6.51 7.89 11.12
CA LEU A 152 -6.33 6.45 11.00
C LEU A 152 -6.29 5.74 12.37
N ALA A 153 -5.54 6.27 13.33
CA ALA A 153 -5.47 5.69 14.67
C ALA A 153 -6.83 5.66 15.37
N GLY A 154 -7.64 6.71 15.19
CA GLY A 154 -9.01 6.80 15.73
C GLY A 154 -9.99 5.79 15.11
N SER A 155 -9.75 5.38 13.86
CA SER A 155 -10.61 4.43 13.14
C SER A 155 -10.36 2.96 13.52
N GLY A 156 -9.18 2.63 14.04
CA GLY A 156 -8.75 1.25 14.31
C GLY A 156 -8.50 0.40 13.04
N ILE A 157 -8.50 1.01 11.85
CA ILE A 157 -8.30 0.31 10.58
C ILE A 157 -6.85 -0.17 10.45
N ARG A 158 -6.68 -1.42 9.99
CA ARG A 158 -5.41 -2.11 9.78
C ARG A 158 -5.40 -2.83 8.44
N PHE A 159 -4.21 -3.16 7.97
CA PHE A 159 -4.05 -4.11 6.86
C PHE A 159 -4.45 -5.52 7.32
N SER A 160 -5.28 -6.21 6.54
CA SER A 160 -5.67 -7.59 6.85
C SER A 160 -4.50 -8.55 6.63
N PRO A 161 -4.07 -9.34 7.64
CA PRO A 161 -3.02 -10.35 7.48
C PRO A 161 -3.38 -11.48 6.52
N LEU A 162 -4.63 -11.59 6.12
CA LEU A 162 -5.10 -12.58 5.14
C LEU A 162 -4.76 -12.19 3.69
N LEU A 163 -4.30 -10.95 3.46
CA LEU A 163 -4.00 -10.39 2.15
C LEU A 163 -2.53 -9.93 2.06
N GLY A 164 -2.01 -9.93 0.84
CA GLY A 164 -0.66 -9.43 0.53
C GLY A 164 0.41 -10.51 0.47
N ILE A 165 1.60 -10.11 0.04
CA ILE A 165 2.75 -11.01 -0.07
C ILE A 165 3.05 -11.64 1.29
N GLY A 166 3.22 -12.96 1.32
CA GLY A 166 3.46 -13.72 2.55
C GLY A 166 2.19 -14.17 3.28
N ALA A 167 1.00 -13.75 2.84
CA ALA A 167 -0.26 -14.30 3.31
C ALA A 167 -0.43 -15.76 2.84
N PRO A 168 -1.16 -16.61 3.60
CA PRO A 168 -1.22 -18.05 3.28
C PRO A 168 -2.02 -18.37 2.02
N TYR A 169 -2.92 -17.50 1.56
CA TYR A 169 -3.84 -17.82 0.47
C TYR A 169 -4.07 -16.72 -0.56
N LEU A 170 -4.11 -15.44 -0.14
CA LEU A 170 -4.40 -14.27 -0.97
C LEU A 170 -3.15 -13.39 -1.06
N LEU A 171 -2.41 -13.45 -2.16
CA LEU A 171 -1.08 -12.85 -2.27
C LEU A 171 -1.08 -11.39 -2.79
N ALA A 172 -2.20 -10.69 -2.74
CA ALA A 172 -2.33 -9.29 -3.18
C ALA A 172 -3.60 -8.64 -2.60
N GLY A 173 -3.81 -7.35 -2.89
CA GLY A 173 -5.05 -6.62 -2.66
C GLY A 173 -5.22 -6.10 -1.24
N GLU A 174 -4.16 -6.11 -0.45
CA GLU A 174 -4.15 -5.57 0.91
C GLU A 174 -4.36 -4.06 0.91
N GLU A 175 -3.75 -3.34 -0.03
CA GLU A 175 -3.94 -1.90 -0.19
C GLU A 175 -5.35 -1.54 -0.66
N ASP A 176 -5.92 -2.32 -1.58
CA ASP A 176 -7.29 -2.12 -2.05
C ASP A 176 -8.30 -2.19 -0.91
N VAL A 177 -8.15 -3.22 -0.05
CA VAL A 177 -9.03 -3.43 1.10
C VAL A 177 -8.81 -2.34 2.15
N PHE A 178 -7.57 -2.06 2.51
CA PHE A 178 -7.21 -1.03 3.48
C PHE A 178 -7.75 0.35 3.07
N PHE A 179 -7.48 0.78 1.84
CA PHE A 179 -7.95 2.07 1.31
C PHE A 179 -9.48 2.16 1.32
N ASN A 180 -10.16 1.12 0.85
CA ASN A 180 -11.62 1.12 0.86
C ASN A 180 -12.23 1.04 2.27
N HIS A 181 -11.54 0.43 3.27
CA HIS A 181 -11.95 0.53 4.67
C HIS A 181 -11.88 1.97 5.17
N CYS A 182 -10.80 2.69 4.87
CA CYS A 182 -10.67 4.10 5.23
C CYS A 182 -11.82 4.95 4.68
N LEU A 183 -12.14 4.80 3.38
CA LEU A 183 -13.26 5.54 2.77
C LEU A 183 -14.63 5.16 3.35
N ARG A 184 -14.82 3.90 3.78
CA ARG A 184 -16.07 3.44 4.42
C ARG A 184 -16.22 3.87 5.86
N ALA A 185 -15.13 4.23 6.51
CA ALA A 185 -15.11 4.86 7.82
C ALA A 185 -15.24 6.39 7.73
N ASP A 186 -15.78 6.89 6.61
CA ASP A 186 -16.03 8.31 6.34
C ASP A 186 -14.79 9.20 6.41
N MET A 187 -13.58 8.63 6.23
CA MET A 187 -12.37 9.42 6.11
C MET A 187 -12.41 10.24 4.82
N THR A 188 -12.18 11.54 4.91
CA THR A 188 -12.22 12.45 3.77
C THR A 188 -10.95 12.30 2.93
N GLY A 189 -11.10 11.95 1.65
CA GLY A 189 -9.98 11.70 0.76
C GLY A 189 -9.95 12.59 -0.48
N VAL A 190 -8.73 12.95 -0.93
CA VAL A 190 -8.51 13.70 -2.16
C VAL A 190 -7.35 13.11 -2.97
N PHE A 191 -7.54 13.05 -4.30
CA PHE A 191 -6.42 12.80 -5.22
C PHE A 191 -5.71 14.11 -5.55
N ARG A 192 -4.38 14.08 -5.51
CA ARG A 192 -3.54 15.19 -5.93
C ARG A 192 -2.55 14.72 -7.01
N ASN A 193 -2.51 15.44 -8.11
CA ASN A 193 -1.57 15.17 -9.20
C ASN A 193 -0.13 15.62 -8.82
N ILE A 194 0.39 15.07 -7.75
CA ILE A 194 1.74 15.31 -7.21
C ILE A 194 2.54 14.02 -7.40
N ILE A 195 3.70 14.11 -8.03
CA ILE A 195 4.61 12.96 -8.14
C ILE A 195 5.50 12.96 -6.89
N VAL A 196 5.27 11.99 -6.01
CA VAL A 196 6.04 11.82 -4.77
C VAL A 196 7.14 10.78 -4.94
N SER A 197 6.86 9.71 -5.69
CA SER A 197 7.78 8.58 -5.84
C SER A 197 7.85 8.06 -7.28
N GLU A 198 8.92 7.32 -7.54
CA GLU A 198 9.17 6.60 -8.79
C GLU A 198 9.48 5.14 -8.46
N HIS A 199 8.84 4.22 -9.16
CA HIS A 199 9.11 2.80 -9.09
C HIS A 199 9.85 2.36 -10.37
N PRO A 200 11.09 1.85 -10.29
CA PRO A 200 11.93 1.63 -11.46
C PRO A 200 11.52 0.43 -12.32
N GLY A 201 10.67 -0.44 -11.82
CA GLY A 201 10.25 -1.67 -12.48
C GLY A 201 8.74 -1.88 -12.44
N TYR A 202 8.30 -2.98 -13.02
CA TYR A 202 6.90 -3.43 -12.87
C TYR A 202 6.63 -3.86 -11.44
N THR A 203 5.44 -3.49 -10.92
CA THR A 203 4.99 -3.90 -9.58
C THR A 203 4.91 -5.43 -9.46
N THR A 204 4.97 -5.93 -8.24
CA THR A 204 4.89 -7.37 -7.98
C THR A 204 3.57 -7.96 -8.49
N CYS A 205 2.46 -7.23 -8.36
CA CYS A 205 1.16 -7.66 -8.87
C CYS A 205 1.16 -7.89 -10.38
N VAL A 206 1.85 -7.07 -11.16
CA VAL A 206 1.98 -7.23 -12.61
C VAL A 206 2.90 -8.40 -12.96
N ARG A 207 4.02 -8.53 -12.26
CA ARG A 207 4.98 -9.64 -12.46
C ARG A 207 4.35 -11.00 -12.12
N SER A 208 3.58 -11.05 -11.05
CA SER A 208 2.96 -12.29 -10.52
C SER A 208 1.51 -12.46 -10.94
N ALA A 209 1.02 -11.74 -11.94
CA ALA A 209 -0.40 -11.74 -12.35
C ALA A 209 -0.95 -13.12 -12.74
N GLY A 210 -0.09 -14.09 -13.07
CA GLY A 210 -0.46 -15.49 -13.36
C GLY A 210 -0.47 -16.40 -12.13
N GLU A 211 -0.02 -15.95 -10.98
CA GLU A 211 0.07 -16.78 -9.78
C GLU A 211 -1.32 -17.05 -9.18
N PRO A 212 -1.59 -18.30 -8.74
CA PRO A 212 -2.88 -18.67 -8.17
C PRO A 212 -3.32 -17.78 -7.01
N GLY A 213 -2.38 -17.41 -6.11
CA GLY A 213 -2.64 -16.56 -4.96
C GLY A 213 -3.04 -15.13 -5.32
N VAL A 214 -2.46 -14.57 -6.38
CA VAL A 214 -2.80 -13.23 -6.91
C VAL A 214 -4.19 -13.26 -7.56
N ILE A 215 -4.50 -14.30 -8.35
CA ILE A 215 -5.80 -14.43 -8.98
C ILE A 215 -6.90 -14.66 -7.92
N ARG A 216 -6.64 -15.47 -6.88
CA ARG A 216 -7.58 -15.64 -5.76
C ARG A 216 -7.79 -14.32 -5.01
N ALA A 217 -6.74 -13.56 -4.77
CA ALA A 217 -6.85 -12.25 -4.14
C ALA A 217 -7.78 -11.32 -4.92
N LYS A 218 -7.66 -11.25 -6.24
CA LYS A 218 -8.59 -10.51 -7.09
C LYS A 218 -10.02 -10.99 -6.92
N GLY A 219 -10.25 -12.32 -6.87
CA GLY A 219 -11.56 -12.91 -6.63
C GLY A 219 -12.14 -12.56 -5.25
N ALA A 220 -11.29 -12.40 -4.23
CA ALA A 220 -11.69 -12.02 -2.87
C ALA A 220 -11.96 -10.51 -2.71
N VAL A 221 -11.15 -9.66 -3.33
CA VAL A 221 -11.26 -8.19 -3.25
C VAL A 221 -12.47 -7.65 -4.03
N MET A 222 -12.80 -8.27 -5.16
CA MET A 222 -13.94 -7.83 -5.98
C MET A 222 -15.27 -7.72 -5.21
N PRO A 223 -15.74 -8.74 -4.46
CA PRO A 223 -17.00 -8.64 -3.71
C PRO A 223 -16.93 -7.62 -2.58
N PHE A 224 -15.75 -7.38 -2.01
CA PHE A 224 -15.53 -6.34 -1.05
C PHE A 224 -15.73 -4.94 -1.66
N ILE A 225 -15.14 -4.66 -2.83
CA ILE A 225 -15.22 -3.33 -3.46
C ILE A 225 -16.57 -3.10 -4.17
N ARG A 226 -17.09 -4.09 -4.88
CA ARG A 226 -18.20 -3.96 -5.85
C ARG A 226 -19.51 -4.57 -5.39
N GLY A 227 -19.51 -5.31 -4.27
CA GLY A 227 -20.64 -6.11 -3.81
C GLY A 227 -20.72 -7.50 -4.46
N TYR A 228 -21.43 -8.39 -3.79
CA TYR A 228 -21.48 -9.82 -4.15
C TYR A 228 -21.97 -10.10 -5.56
N PHE A 229 -23.19 -9.63 -5.88
CA PHE A 229 -23.83 -9.92 -7.17
C PHE A 229 -23.03 -9.37 -8.35
N SER A 230 -22.63 -8.09 -8.29
CA SER A 230 -21.83 -7.45 -9.33
C SER A 230 -20.51 -8.19 -9.58
N SER A 231 -19.86 -8.69 -8.52
CA SER A 231 -18.62 -9.43 -8.64
C SER A 231 -18.82 -10.81 -9.27
N LEU A 232 -19.88 -11.53 -8.87
CA LEU A 232 -20.19 -12.84 -9.42
C LEU A 232 -20.39 -12.80 -10.95
N VAL A 233 -21.16 -11.80 -11.43
CA VAL A 233 -21.39 -11.59 -12.87
C VAL A 233 -20.10 -11.23 -13.62
N ARG A 234 -19.14 -10.64 -12.96
CA ARG A 234 -17.86 -10.22 -13.55
C ARG A 234 -16.78 -11.31 -13.57
N LEU A 235 -16.91 -12.39 -12.80
CA LEU A 235 -15.89 -13.45 -12.76
C LEU A 235 -15.49 -13.97 -14.15
N PRO A 236 -16.41 -14.26 -15.10
CA PRO A 236 -16.03 -14.70 -16.44
C PRO A 236 -15.23 -13.65 -17.22
N LEU A 237 -15.59 -12.36 -17.11
CA LEU A 237 -14.87 -11.29 -17.77
C LEU A 237 -13.44 -11.16 -17.21
N GLU A 238 -13.27 -11.23 -15.90
CA GLU A 238 -11.97 -11.15 -15.27
C GLU A 238 -11.13 -12.41 -15.53
N ALA A 239 -11.77 -13.57 -15.66
CA ALA A 239 -11.10 -14.80 -16.09
C ALA A 239 -10.57 -14.71 -17.53
N HIS A 240 -11.32 -14.08 -18.42
CA HIS A 240 -10.87 -13.83 -19.79
C HIS A 240 -9.67 -12.86 -19.88
N ARG A 241 -9.58 -11.94 -18.95
CA ARG A 241 -8.47 -10.96 -18.87
C ARG A 241 -7.23 -11.49 -18.16
N ALA A 242 -7.33 -12.63 -17.51
CA ALA A 242 -6.22 -13.21 -16.76
C ALA A 242 -5.13 -13.76 -17.68
N LYS A 243 -3.86 -13.70 -17.24
CA LYS A 243 -2.69 -14.22 -17.96
C LYS A 243 -2.52 -15.74 -17.82
N VAL A 244 -3.62 -16.47 -17.63
CA VAL A 244 -3.67 -17.95 -17.51
C VAL A 244 -4.91 -18.47 -18.26
N PRO A 245 -4.99 -19.80 -18.58
CA PRO A 245 -6.15 -20.37 -19.25
C PRO A 245 -7.47 -20.04 -18.54
N PHE A 246 -8.50 -19.69 -19.30
CA PHE A 246 -9.79 -19.19 -18.82
C PHE A 246 -10.40 -19.99 -17.67
N PHE A 247 -10.53 -21.32 -17.83
CA PHE A 247 -11.13 -22.16 -16.79
C PHE A 247 -10.30 -22.22 -15.51
N LYS A 248 -8.97 -22.15 -15.63
CA LYS A 248 -8.06 -22.08 -14.50
C LYS A 248 -8.20 -20.74 -13.76
N ALA A 249 -8.29 -19.64 -14.51
CA ALA A 249 -8.54 -18.31 -13.95
C ALA A 249 -9.90 -18.26 -13.23
N LEU A 250 -10.95 -18.76 -13.88
CA LEU A 250 -12.30 -18.79 -13.32
C LEU A 250 -12.36 -19.60 -12.01
N LEU A 251 -11.65 -20.75 -11.97
CA LEU A 251 -11.54 -21.55 -10.74
C LEU A 251 -10.89 -20.75 -9.60
N TYR A 252 -9.74 -20.12 -9.86
CA TYR A 252 -9.03 -19.37 -8.83
C TYR A 252 -9.80 -18.11 -8.36
N LEU A 253 -10.42 -17.37 -9.28
CA LEU A 253 -11.30 -16.25 -8.95
C LEU A 253 -12.48 -16.72 -8.08
N GLY A 254 -13.12 -17.83 -8.44
CA GLY A 254 -14.21 -18.44 -7.68
C GLY A 254 -13.78 -18.87 -6.28
N GLN A 255 -12.59 -19.48 -6.16
CA GLN A 255 -12.01 -19.83 -4.87
C GLN A 255 -11.80 -18.59 -3.98
N GLY A 256 -11.26 -17.52 -4.54
CA GLY A 256 -11.09 -16.24 -3.83
C GLY A 256 -12.42 -15.64 -3.39
N TYR A 257 -13.42 -15.64 -4.29
CA TYR A 257 -14.76 -15.16 -3.98
C TYR A 257 -15.40 -15.92 -2.80
N ILE A 258 -15.30 -17.27 -2.81
CA ILE A 258 -15.81 -18.12 -1.71
C ILE A 258 -15.01 -17.87 -0.42
N TYR A 259 -13.70 -17.71 -0.52
CA TYR A 259 -12.85 -17.40 0.63
C TYR A 259 -13.29 -16.10 1.30
N TYR A 260 -13.53 -15.04 0.52
CA TYR A 260 -14.05 -13.78 1.05
C TYR A 260 -15.39 -13.96 1.77
N ILE A 261 -16.34 -14.72 1.22
CA ILE A 261 -17.63 -14.95 1.89
C ILE A 261 -17.44 -15.56 3.27
N ARG A 262 -16.48 -16.49 3.41
CA ARG A 262 -16.20 -17.18 4.67
C ARG A 262 -15.46 -16.32 5.69
N HIS A 263 -14.57 -15.44 5.22
CA HIS A 263 -13.65 -14.61 6.04
C HIS A 263 -13.95 -13.11 6.00
N ARG A 264 -15.15 -12.71 5.58
CA ARG A 264 -15.52 -11.30 5.36
C ARG A 264 -15.41 -10.38 6.57
N ARG A 265 -15.32 -10.94 7.79
CA ARG A 265 -15.15 -10.18 9.03
C ARG A 265 -13.69 -9.96 9.39
N GLU A 266 -12.80 -10.68 8.72
CA GLU A 266 -11.35 -10.64 8.93
C GLU A 266 -10.62 -9.90 7.79
N ILE A 267 -11.29 -9.76 6.65
CA ILE A 267 -10.87 -8.99 5.48
C ILE A 267 -11.48 -7.60 5.55
#